data_2c73c9b21f16ea55082f1128f7de9ee2
#
_entry.id   2c73c9b21f16ea55082f1128f7de9ee2
#
_cell.length_a   1.000
_cell.length_b   1.000
_cell.length_c   1.000
_cell.angle_alpha   90.00
_cell.angle_beta   90.00
_cell.angle_gamma   90.00
#
_symmetry.space_group_name_H-M   'P 1'
#
loop_
_entity.id
_entity.type
_entity.pdbx_description
1 polymer ?
#
loop_
_entity_poly.entity_id
_entity_poly.type
_entity_poly.pdbx_seq_one_letter_code
_entity_poly.pdbx_strand_id
1 'polypeptide(L)'
;MSDFTETVTSGRPVLTDGGIETRVMFETPIHMDPDVQVAALLDHRDGRMKLESVYSGYVDAAREFSLPVLIGTPTFRASPNFIRRAGMPEEDIGRLNRQAAGFLKDVREKGGHEPVFIGGVIGPSGDAYLPGQALPVAQAAEYHRPQAE
;
A
#
# COMPACT_ATOMS: atom_id res chain seq x y z
N MET A 1 19.21 -11.54 3.42
CA MET A 1 17.82 -11.13 3.08
C MET A 1 17.24 -12.23 2.20
N SER A 2 16.17 -12.89 2.62
CA SER A 2 15.54 -13.97 1.82
C SER A 2 14.98 -13.36 0.53
N ASP A 3 15.14 -14.08 -0.59
CA ASP A 3 14.55 -13.69 -1.87
C ASP A 3 13.05 -14.01 -1.86
N PHE A 4 12.21 -13.07 -2.31
CA PHE A 4 10.75 -13.24 -2.34
C PHE A 4 10.35 -14.41 -3.27
N THR A 5 10.95 -14.48 -4.45
CA THR A 5 10.66 -15.52 -5.44
C THR A 5 11.02 -16.89 -4.89
N GLU A 6 12.19 -17.02 -4.26
CA GLU A 6 12.61 -18.25 -3.60
C GLU A 6 11.64 -18.68 -2.49
N THR A 7 11.20 -17.70 -1.65
CA THR A 7 10.25 -17.97 -0.58
C THR A 7 8.91 -18.48 -1.12
N VAL A 8 8.35 -17.85 -2.13
CA VAL A 8 7.06 -18.24 -2.73
C VAL A 8 7.16 -19.59 -3.44
N THR A 9 8.25 -19.86 -4.15
CA THR A 9 8.45 -21.13 -4.88
C THR A 9 8.80 -22.30 -3.98
N SER A 10 9.20 -22.05 -2.73
CA SER A 10 9.49 -23.11 -1.74
C SER A 10 8.24 -23.90 -1.31
N GLY A 11 7.04 -23.42 -1.63
CA GLY A 11 5.77 -23.99 -1.15
C GLY A 11 5.42 -23.61 0.29
N ARG A 12 6.22 -22.77 0.95
CA ARG A 12 5.95 -22.27 2.30
C ARG A 12 4.81 -21.23 2.23
N PRO A 13 3.81 -21.28 3.14
CA PRO A 13 2.79 -20.23 3.22
C PRO A 13 3.42 -18.85 3.46
N VAL A 14 2.93 -17.86 2.75
CA VAL A 14 3.28 -16.44 2.94
C VAL A 14 2.01 -15.71 3.36
N LEU A 15 2.03 -15.05 4.50
CA LEU A 15 0.92 -14.18 4.91
C LEU A 15 0.91 -12.92 4.05
N THR A 16 -0.27 -12.35 3.84
CA THR A 16 -0.42 -11.03 3.23
C THR A 16 -1.27 -10.14 4.11
N ASP A 17 -1.05 -8.84 4.02
CA ASP A 17 -2.01 -7.87 4.53
C ASP A 17 -3.30 -7.87 3.68
N GLY A 18 -4.31 -7.12 4.13
CA GLY A 18 -5.56 -6.94 3.41
C GLY A 18 -6.50 -5.99 4.12
N GLY A 19 -7.43 -5.41 3.37
CA GLY A 19 -8.47 -4.54 3.91
C GLY A 19 -7.96 -3.32 4.66
N ILE A 20 -6.82 -2.75 4.31
CA ILE A 20 -6.23 -1.60 5.03
C ILE A 20 -7.21 -0.43 5.08
N GLU A 21 -7.79 -0.05 3.95
CA GLU A 21 -8.81 1.02 3.87
C GLU A 21 -10.02 0.70 4.75
N THR A 22 -10.50 -0.53 4.66
CA THR A 22 -11.67 -1.01 5.42
C THR A 22 -11.39 -0.96 6.92
N ARG A 23 -10.22 -1.41 7.35
CA ARG A 23 -9.82 -1.37 8.76
C ARG A 23 -9.74 0.06 9.28
N VAL A 24 -9.11 0.96 8.52
CA VAL A 24 -9.05 2.38 8.89
C VAL A 24 -10.44 2.97 8.97
N MET A 25 -11.31 2.69 7.99
CA MET A 25 -12.68 3.23 7.92
C MET A 25 -13.56 2.79 9.12
N PHE A 26 -13.49 1.54 9.52
CA PHE A 26 -14.38 0.98 10.53
C PHE A 26 -13.78 0.89 11.95
N GLU A 27 -12.46 0.85 12.06
CA GLU A 27 -11.78 0.69 13.35
C GLU A 27 -11.30 2.02 13.95
N THR A 28 -11.47 3.14 13.21
CA THR A 28 -10.92 4.44 13.65
C THR A 28 -11.89 5.59 13.38
N PRO A 29 -11.83 6.68 14.16
CA PRO A 29 -12.56 7.90 13.87
C PRO A 29 -11.89 8.80 12.82
N ILE A 30 -10.81 8.33 12.16
CA ILE A 30 -10.06 9.13 11.21
C ILE A 30 -10.85 9.28 9.91
N HIS A 31 -11.07 10.52 9.52
CA HIS A 31 -11.68 10.81 8.23
C HIS A 31 -10.64 10.70 7.12
N MET A 32 -10.93 9.86 6.12
CA MET A 32 -10.06 9.68 4.94
C MET A 32 -10.52 10.60 3.80
N ASP A 33 -9.58 11.10 3.03
CA ASP A 33 -9.88 11.72 1.75
C ASP A 33 -10.64 10.73 0.84
N PRO A 34 -11.75 11.13 0.21
CA PRO A 34 -12.59 10.22 -0.56
C PRO A 34 -11.92 9.70 -1.84
N ASP A 35 -10.95 10.43 -2.38
CA ASP A 35 -10.25 10.09 -3.60
C ASP A 35 -8.94 9.34 -3.34
N VAL A 36 -8.02 9.92 -2.58
CA VAL A 36 -6.68 9.35 -2.33
C VAL A 36 -6.69 8.36 -1.16
N GLN A 37 -7.68 8.42 -0.29
CA GLN A 37 -7.92 7.50 0.83
C GLN A 37 -6.71 7.40 1.79
N VAL A 38 -6.29 6.16 2.11
CA VAL A 38 -5.24 5.91 3.12
C VAL A 38 -3.88 6.48 2.76
N ALA A 39 -3.58 6.72 1.48
CA ALA A 39 -2.30 7.31 1.09
C ALA A 39 -2.12 8.73 1.66
N ALA A 40 -3.20 9.53 1.71
CA ALA A 40 -3.17 10.87 2.28
C ALA A 40 -2.92 10.88 3.80
N LEU A 41 -3.23 9.80 4.50
CA LEU A 41 -2.99 9.69 5.94
C LEU A 41 -1.51 9.71 6.32
N LEU A 42 -0.62 9.38 5.38
CA LEU A 42 0.82 9.43 5.59
C LEU A 42 1.35 10.86 5.84
N ASP A 43 0.63 11.89 5.40
CA ASP A 43 0.97 13.28 5.62
C ASP A 43 0.53 13.81 7.01
N HIS A 44 -0.25 13.02 7.74
CA HIS A 44 -0.79 13.39 9.05
C HIS A 44 -0.24 12.47 10.13
N ARG A 45 0.24 13.05 11.23
CA ARG A 45 0.82 12.31 12.35
C ARG A 45 -0.09 11.19 12.85
N ASP A 46 -1.35 11.52 13.15
CA ASP A 46 -2.32 10.56 13.72
C ASP A 46 -2.70 9.49 12.70
N GLY A 47 -2.84 9.87 11.42
CA GLY A 47 -3.06 8.95 10.32
C GLY A 47 -1.91 7.96 10.15
N ARG A 48 -0.67 8.46 10.13
CA ARG A 48 0.54 7.64 10.06
C ARG A 48 0.66 6.68 11.24
N MET A 49 0.42 7.16 12.48
CA MET A 49 0.44 6.31 13.68
C MET A 49 -0.60 5.19 13.61
N LYS A 50 -1.78 5.49 13.08
CA LYS A 50 -2.84 4.48 12.95
C LYS A 50 -2.51 3.45 11.88
N LEU A 51 -2.02 3.87 10.73
CA LEU A 51 -1.52 2.95 9.70
C LEU A 51 -0.39 2.06 10.25
N GLU A 52 0.56 2.64 11.01
CA GLU A 52 1.62 1.88 11.66
C GLU A 52 1.06 0.79 12.57
N SER A 53 0.06 1.11 13.40
CA SER A 53 -0.62 0.13 14.26
C SER A 53 -1.28 -1.00 13.47
N VAL A 54 -1.93 -0.68 12.34
CA VAL A 54 -2.58 -1.66 11.48
C VAL A 54 -1.56 -2.61 10.86
N TYR A 55 -0.49 -2.07 10.26
CA TYR A 55 0.56 -2.88 9.60
C TYR A 55 1.38 -3.69 10.60
N SER A 56 1.69 -3.12 11.78
CA SER A 56 2.38 -3.87 12.85
C SER A 56 1.60 -5.10 13.27
N GLY A 57 0.27 -5.05 13.29
CA GLY A 57 -0.56 -6.21 13.60
C GLY A 57 -0.36 -7.37 12.62
N TYR A 58 -0.12 -7.12 11.31
CA TYR A 58 0.20 -8.16 10.34
C TYR A 58 1.60 -8.74 10.56
N VAL A 59 2.59 -7.88 10.85
CA VAL A 59 3.96 -8.32 11.16
C VAL A 59 3.99 -9.13 12.46
N ASP A 60 3.23 -8.72 13.48
CA ASP A 60 3.11 -9.44 14.75
C ASP A 60 2.48 -10.82 14.57
N ALA A 61 1.42 -10.93 13.77
CA ALA A 61 0.83 -12.23 13.43
C ALA A 61 1.83 -13.14 12.70
N ALA A 62 2.56 -12.58 11.72
CA ALA A 62 3.59 -13.34 11.02
C ALA A 62 4.69 -13.84 11.97
N ARG A 63 5.12 -13.02 12.90
CA ARG A 63 6.09 -13.37 13.93
C ARG A 63 5.59 -14.48 14.85
N GLU A 64 4.34 -14.38 15.30
CA GLU A 64 3.72 -15.38 16.19
C GLU A 64 3.73 -16.78 15.55
N PHE A 65 3.41 -16.86 14.26
CA PHE A 65 3.36 -18.12 13.52
C PHE A 65 4.68 -18.47 12.81
N SER A 66 5.73 -17.66 12.97
CA SER A 66 7.02 -17.83 12.28
C SER A 66 6.88 -17.95 10.75
N LEU A 67 5.99 -17.17 10.15
CA LEU A 67 5.71 -17.17 8.72
C LEU A 67 6.27 -15.91 8.04
N PRO A 68 6.69 -16.01 6.76
CA PRO A 68 6.94 -14.84 5.94
C PRO A 68 5.67 -14.00 5.78
N VAL A 69 5.83 -12.68 5.63
CA VAL A 69 4.71 -11.78 5.33
C VAL A 69 5.06 -10.83 4.21
N LEU A 70 4.08 -10.59 3.32
CA LEU A 70 4.10 -9.54 2.31
C LEU A 70 3.13 -8.44 2.75
N ILE A 71 3.64 -7.22 2.93
CA ILE A 71 2.83 -6.03 3.21
C ILE A 71 2.83 -5.08 2.01
N GLY A 72 1.66 -4.61 1.61
CA GLY A 72 1.46 -3.75 0.46
C GLY A 72 1.45 -2.27 0.82
N THR A 73 2.02 -1.41 -0.04
CA THR A 73 1.96 0.03 0.19
C THR A 73 0.51 0.55 0.20
N PRO A 74 0.15 1.51 1.07
CA PRO A 74 -1.20 2.10 1.10
C PRO A 74 -1.44 3.07 -0.06
N THR A 75 -1.16 2.64 -1.30
CA THR A 75 -1.10 3.50 -2.50
C THR A 75 -2.08 3.11 -3.61
N PHE A 76 -3.10 2.30 -3.28
CA PHE A 76 -4.08 1.83 -4.26
C PHE A 76 -4.71 2.96 -5.10
N ARG A 77 -4.93 4.13 -4.49
CA ARG A 77 -5.46 5.34 -5.14
C ARG A 77 -4.47 6.49 -5.25
N ALA A 78 -3.18 6.28 -5.02
CA ALA A 78 -2.15 7.32 -5.19
C ALA A 78 -1.72 7.44 -6.67
N SER A 79 -2.68 7.60 -7.59
CA SER A 79 -2.48 7.64 -9.03
C SER A 79 -3.03 8.93 -9.66
N PRO A 80 -2.66 9.27 -10.91
CA PRO A 80 -2.95 10.57 -11.51
C PRO A 80 -4.41 11.06 -11.39
N ASN A 81 -5.39 10.19 -11.66
CA ASN A 81 -6.79 10.60 -11.62
C ASN A 81 -7.28 10.93 -10.20
N PHE A 82 -6.86 10.14 -9.22
CA PHE A 82 -7.28 10.34 -7.83
C PHE A 82 -6.59 11.54 -7.20
N ILE A 83 -5.29 11.72 -7.44
CA ILE A 83 -4.52 12.90 -7.02
C ILE A 83 -5.15 14.18 -7.57
N ARG A 84 -5.49 14.22 -8.87
CA ARG A 84 -6.15 15.37 -9.49
C ARG A 84 -7.52 15.65 -8.90
N ARG A 85 -8.34 14.63 -8.62
CA ARG A 85 -9.68 14.80 -8.02
C ARG A 85 -9.61 15.31 -6.59
N ALA A 86 -8.60 14.91 -5.84
CA ALA A 86 -8.31 15.42 -4.50
C ALA A 86 -7.76 16.87 -4.52
N GLY A 87 -7.54 17.47 -5.69
CA GLY A 87 -6.96 18.82 -5.82
C GLY A 87 -5.48 18.88 -5.43
N MET A 88 -4.79 17.75 -5.40
CA MET A 88 -3.37 17.67 -5.06
C MET A 88 -2.49 17.91 -6.29
N PRO A 89 -1.26 18.44 -6.10
CA PRO A 89 -0.29 18.62 -7.17
C PRO A 89 0.15 17.27 -7.80
N GLU A 90 0.49 17.28 -9.08
CA GLU A 90 0.88 16.06 -9.80
C GLU A 90 2.16 15.42 -9.25
N GLU A 91 3.09 16.23 -8.74
CA GLU A 91 4.30 15.77 -8.05
C GLU A 91 4.02 14.90 -6.82
N ASP A 92 2.82 15.01 -6.24
CA ASP A 92 2.41 14.19 -5.10
C ASP A 92 2.21 12.72 -5.46
N ILE A 93 2.05 12.37 -6.73
CA ILE A 93 2.00 10.97 -7.16
C ILE A 93 3.29 10.26 -6.74
N GLY A 94 4.42 10.73 -7.22
CA GLY A 94 5.72 10.14 -6.87
C GLY A 94 6.10 10.32 -5.39
N ARG A 95 5.74 11.46 -4.79
CA ARG A 95 6.02 11.75 -3.38
C ARG A 95 5.31 10.75 -2.46
N LEU A 96 3.99 10.56 -2.61
CA LEU A 96 3.20 9.66 -1.76
C LEU A 96 3.63 8.19 -1.94
N ASN A 97 3.91 7.76 -3.16
CA ASN A 97 4.36 6.39 -3.41
C ASN A 97 5.73 6.12 -2.78
N ARG A 98 6.69 7.04 -2.88
CA ARG A 98 7.98 6.91 -2.18
C ARG A 98 7.85 6.99 -0.66
N GLN A 99 6.99 7.88 -0.15
CA GLN A 99 6.72 8.01 1.28
C GLN A 99 6.11 6.74 1.86
N ALA A 100 5.18 6.11 1.12
CA ALA A 100 4.57 4.84 1.49
C ALA A 100 5.58 3.70 1.56
N ALA A 101 6.48 3.61 0.58
CA ALA A 101 7.56 2.62 0.61
C ALA A 101 8.52 2.84 1.80
N GLY A 102 8.88 4.09 2.09
CA GLY A 102 9.68 4.45 3.27
C GLY A 102 8.97 4.10 4.57
N PHE A 103 7.69 4.41 4.67
CA PHE A 103 6.86 4.08 5.82
C PHE A 103 6.83 2.57 6.12
N LEU A 104 6.64 1.72 5.11
CA LEU A 104 6.65 0.27 5.31
C LEU A 104 8.04 -0.29 5.66
N LYS A 105 9.13 0.35 5.20
CA LYS A 105 10.49 0.01 5.66
C LYS A 105 10.63 0.26 7.15
N ASP A 106 10.14 1.41 7.65
CA ASP A 106 10.14 1.73 9.09
C ASP A 106 9.32 0.68 9.88
N VAL A 107 8.14 0.28 9.38
CA VAL A 107 7.30 -0.76 10.00
C VAL A 107 8.05 -2.09 10.09
N ARG A 108 8.68 -2.51 8.99
CA ARG A 108 9.47 -3.75 8.93
C ARG A 108 10.61 -3.73 9.96
N GLU A 109 11.37 -2.63 10.00
CA GLU A 109 12.52 -2.50 10.91
C GLU A 109 12.08 -2.55 12.38
N LYS A 110 10.99 -1.84 12.73
CA LYS A 110 10.43 -1.85 14.08
C LYS A 110 9.84 -3.20 14.48
N GLY A 111 9.28 -3.93 13.52
CA GLY A 111 8.61 -5.22 13.76
C GLY A 111 9.55 -6.34 14.23
N GLY A 112 10.85 -6.23 13.95
CA GLY A 112 11.87 -7.21 14.40
C GLY A 112 11.59 -8.64 13.94
N HIS A 113 10.94 -8.81 12.79
CA HIS A 113 10.61 -10.11 12.19
C HIS A 113 11.18 -10.21 10.78
N GLU A 114 11.57 -11.41 10.37
CA GLU A 114 12.06 -11.71 9.02
C GLU A 114 11.53 -13.07 8.53
N PRO A 115 11.20 -13.21 7.25
CA PRO A 115 11.22 -12.15 6.26
C PRO A 115 9.91 -11.35 6.19
N VAL A 116 10.03 -10.03 6.11
CA VAL A 116 8.93 -9.11 5.76
C VAL A 116 9.22 -8.53 4.39
N PHE A 117 8.40 -8.87 3.41
CA PHE A 117 8.45 -8.34 2.05
C PHE A 117 7.56 -7.11 1.92
N ILE A 118 7.98 -6.16 1.09
CA ILE A 118 7.21 -4.95 0.80
C ILE A 118 6.86 -4.95 -0.69
N GLY A 119 5.56 -4.90 -0.99
CA GLY A 119 5.03 -4.80 -2.35
C GLY A 119 4.47 -3.42 -2.65
N GLY A 120 4.72 -2.89 -3.85
CA GLY A 120 4.00 -1.72 -4.35
C GLY A 120 2.57 -2.10 -4.73
N VAL A 121 1.58 -1.30 -4.31
CA VAL A 121 0.18 -1.52 -4.67
C VAL A 121 -0.27 -0.47 -5.67
N ILE A 122 -0.69 -0.92 -6.84
CA ILE A 122 -1.20 -0.11 -7.94
C ILE A 122 -2.65 -0.51 -8.19
N GLY A 123 -3.58 0.42 -7.99
CA GLY A 123 -4.98 0.23 -8.30
C GLY A 123 -5.32 0.63 -9.75
N PRO A 124 -6.55 0.37 -10.22
CA PRO A 124 -6.98 0.75 -11.56
C PRO A 124 -7.06 2.28 -11.73
N SER A 125 -7.02 2.75 -12.98
CA SER A 125 -7.15 4.18 -13.31
C SER A 125 -8.54 4.76 -13.03
N GLY A 126 -9.54 3.91 -12.81
CA GLY A 126 -10.94 4.25 -12.56
C GLY A 126 -11.60 3.25 -11.63
N ASP A 127 -12.88 2.96 -11.86
CA ASP A 127 -13.63 1.99 -11.06
C ASP A 127 -13.26 0.55 -11.46
N ALA A 128 -12.78 -0.23 -10.49
CA ALA A 128 -12.41 -1.63 -10.67
C ALA A 128 -13.57 -2.53 -11.12
N TYR A 129 -14.82 -2.13 -10.85
CA TYR A 129 -16.02 -2.86 -11.21
C TYR A 129 -16.60 -2.49 -12.58
N LEU A 130 -15.94 -1.58 -13.31
CA LEU A 130 -16.33 -1.14 -14.66
C LEU A 130 -15.26 -1.51 -15.70
N PRO A 131 -15.14 -2.79 -16.08
CA PRO A 131 -14.06 -3.27 -16.98
C PRO A 131 -14.03 -2.58 -18.34
N GLY A 132 -15.16 -2.02 -18.80
CA GLY A 132 -15.24 -1.22 -20.03
C GLY A 132 -14.47 0.09 -19.97
N GLN A 133 -14.00 0.52 -18.78
CA GLN A 133 -13.16 1.70 -18.58
C GLN A 133 -11.67 1.36 -18.49
N ALA A 134 -11.29 0.10 -18.64
CA ALA A 134 -9.89 -0.32 -18.60
C ALA A 134 -9.09 0.34 -19.73
N LEU A 135 -7.92 0.88 -19.37
CA LEU A 135 -7.02 1.49 -20.35
C LEU A 135 -6.37 0.41 -21.23
N PRO A 136 -6.14 0.68 -22.54
CA PRO A 136 -5.24 -0.14 -23.34
C PRO A 136 -3.85 -0.23 -22.70
N VAL A 137 -3.15 -1.37 -22.91
CA VAL A 137 -1.88 -1.68 -22.23
C VAL A 137 -0.85 -0.54 -22.28
N ALA A 138 -0.62 0.06 -23.44
CA ALA A 138 0.34 1.16 -23.58
C ALA A 138 -0.08 2.41 -22.78
N GLN A 139 -1.36 2.72 -22.75
CA GLN A 139 -1.90 3.84 -21.97
C GLN A 139 -1.86 3.54 -20.47
N ALA A 140 -2.13 2.30 -20.06
CA ALA A 140 -2.03 1.88 -18.67
C ALA A 140 -0.56 1.98 -18.17
N ALA A 141 0.39 1.54 -18.98
CA ALA A 141 1.82 1.66 -18.67
C ALA A 141 2.23 3.13 -18.46
N GLU A 142 1.81 4.02 -19.36
CA GLU A 142 2.10 5.46 -19.23
C GLU A 142 1.41 6.07 -18.01
N TYR A 143 0.14 5.73 -17.79
CA TYR A 143 -0.64 6.21 -16.67
C TYR A 143 -0.03 5.85 -15.30
N HIS A 144 0.47 4.62 -15.16
CA HIS A 144 1.00 4.11 -13.90
C HIS A 144 2.51 4.33 -13.71
N ARG A 145 3.21 4.82 -14.73
CA ARG A 145 4.65 5.09 -14.66
C ARG A 145 5.05 5.93 -13.44
N PRO A 146 4.37 7.05 -13.11
CA PRO A 146 4.75 7.88 -11.96
C PRO A 146 4.59 7.19 -10.60
N GLN A 147 3.80 6.09 -10.53
CA GLN A 147 3.69 5.28 -9.31
C GLN A 147 4.80 4.23 -9.20
N ALA A 148 5.29 3.74 -10.34
CA ALA A 148 6.25 2.63 -10.41
C ALA A 148 7.71 3.08 -10.31
N GLU A 149 8.01 4.33 -10.65
CA GLU A 149 9.33 4.99 -10.59
C GLU A 149 9.58 5.68 -9.24
#